data_731c4f4845e591f0c165ac39fa0bbf50
#
_entry.id   731c4f4845e591f0c165ac39fa0bbf50
#
_cell.length_a   1.000
_cell.length_b   1.000
_cell.length_c   1.000
_cell.angle_alpha   90.00
_cell.angle_beta   90.00
_cell.angle_gamma   90.00
#
_symmetry.space_group_name_H-M   'P 1'
#
loop_
_entity.id
_entity.type
_entity.pdbx_description
1 polymer ?
#
loop_
_entity_poly.entity_id
_entity_poly.type
_entity_poly.pdbx_seq_one_letter_code
_entity_poly.pdbx_strand_id
1 'polypeptide(L)'
;MPHSSTTPPSLHRRIGLAVSGGADSTALLVLMADLRTAFNFDAVVLHVDHGLRPDSATDARFVKRLAADFGLPFHATRAHIVRQPRESLEMAARRVRLAFFARMAKRLRLDAIATGHHADDVAETFLLRLARGAGPDGLAGLKRISHVGPLTFIRPLLDLRDADLRAFLARRGIAWREDTTNTDLSIPRNKVRHLILPWLRTHLDPRLTEHLCKTAAILRGELVRPAPEADAPKKAPPPRSFTLTVTPSTGFIRHPPSAIGTLPVACELSRTKLAGRTLALRPWRAGDRIAPTGMGGRSRKLQDVFVTAKVPPGIRATLPVLADAATGDILWVPGYRIAEAVAVESATAPSWTFRLEGRN
;
A
#
# COMPACT_ATOMS: atom_id res chain seq x y z
N MET A 1 -15.76 26.68 -33.64
CA MET A 1 -16.06 25.27 -33.41
C MET A 1 -15.61 24.92 -32.00
N PRO A 2 -16.53 24.71 -31.01
CA PRO A 2 -16.12 24.33 -29.67
C PRO A 2 -15.76 22.84 -29.65
N HIS A 3 -14.57 22.50 -29.16
CA HIS A 3 -14.13 21.14 -28.90
C HIS A 3 -14.98 20.56 -27.75
N SER A 4 -15.88 19.65 -28.09
CA SER A 4 -16.60 18.87 -27.12
C SER A 4 -15.63 17.89 -26.42
N SER A 5 -15.30 18.19 -25.16
CA SER A 5 -14.63 17.25 -24.27
C SER A 5 -15.62 16.13 -23.91
N THR A 6 -15.62 15.07 -24.69
CA THR A 6 -16.31 13.82 -24.32
C THR A 6 -15.51 13.15 -23.21
N THR A 7 -15.82 13.47 -21.97
CA THR A 7 -15.45 12.62 -20.82
C THR A 7 -16.05 11.23 -21.08
N PRO A 8 -15.27 10.14 -21.05
CA PRO A 8 -15.85 8.80 -21.24
C PRO A 8 -16.90 8.57 -20.16
N PRO A 9 -18.02 7.89 -20.48
CA PRO A 9 -19.07 7.63 -19.51
C PRO A 9 -18.45 6.89 -18.33
N SER A 10 -18.60 7.44 -17.12
CA SER A 10 -18.18 6.79 -15.89
C SER A 10 -18.96 5.48 -15.78
N LEU A 11 -18.29 4.36 -16.03
CA LEU A 11 -18.88 3.03 -15.89
C LEU A 11 -19.29 2.87 -14.42
N HIS A 12 -20.58 3.05 -14.13
CA HIS A 12 -21.15 2.78 -12.83
C HIS A 12 -21.07 1.28 -12.56
N ARG A 13 -20.27 0.87 -11.58
CA ARG A 13 -20.01 -0.53 -11.28
C ARG A 13 -20.96 -1.07 -10.21
N ARG A 14 -21.27 -2.36 -10.29
CA ARG A 14 -22.05 -3.07 -9.28
C ARG A 14 -21.19 -4.14 -8.61
N ILE A 15 -21.03 -4.05 -7.29
CA ILE A 15 -20.11 -4.90 -6.52
C ILE A 15 -20.92 -5.71 -5.50
N GLY A 16 -20.78 -7.04 -5.56
CA GLY A 16 -21.28 -7.92 -4.50
C GLY A 16 -20.29 -7.94 -3.33
N LEU A 17 -20.77 -7.73 -2.11
CA LEU A 17 -19.98 -7.83 -0.90
C LEU A 17 -20.22 -9.19 -0.24
N ALA A 18 -19.22 -10.06 -0.19
CA ALA A 18 -19.28 -11.35 0.48
C ALA A 18 -19.14 -11.16 2.00
N VAL A 19 -20.24 -11.18 2.73
CA VAL A 19 -20.30 -10.88 4.16
C VAL A 19 -20.74 -12.10 4.96
N SER A 20 -19.87 -12.61 5.83
CA SER A 20 -20.16 -13.70 6.75
C SER A 20 -20.71 -13.23 8.10
N GLY A 21 -20.40 -12.00 8.51
CA GLY A 21 -20.70 -11.42 9.82
C GLY A 21 -19.49 -11.32 10.74
N GLY A 22 -18.38 -11.97 10.42
CA GLY A 22 -17.11 -11.82 11.13
C GLY A 22 -16.48 -10.42 10.94
N ALA A 23 -15.49 -10.07 11.76
CA ALA A 23 -14.88 -8.74 11.77
C ALA A 23 -14.46 -8.24 10.39
N ASP A 24 -13.69 -9.05 9.65
CA ASP A 24 -13.13 -8.64 8.35
C ASP A 24 -14.22 -8.35 7.30
N SER A 25 -15.24 -9.21 7.25
CA SER A 25 -16.36 -9.04 6.31
C SER A 25 -17.31 -7.91 6.72
N THR A 26 -17.44 -7.65 8.02
CA THR A 26 -18.16 -6.49 8.56
C THR A 26 -17.43 -5.21 8.22
N ALA A 27 -16.10 -5.16 8.42
CA ALA A 27 -15.27 -4.03 8.03
C ALA A 27 -15.33 -3.77 6.52
N LEU A 28 -15.30 -4.84 5.70
CA LEU A 28 -15.50 -4.73 4.26
C LEU A 28 -16.82 -4.03 3.92
N LEU A 29 -17.94 -4.48 4.52
CA LEU A 29 -19.25 -3.89 4.27
C LEU A 29 -19.24 -2.40 4.60
N VAL A 30 -18.77 -2.02 5.79
CA VAL A 30 -18.78 -0.63 6.26
C VAL A 30 -17.91 0.25 5.37
N LEU A 31 -16.68 -0.16 5.08
CA LEU A 31 -15.76 0.61 4.25
C LEU A 31 -16.30 0.77 2.81
N MET A 32 -16.84 -0.30 2.23
CA MET A 32 -17.41 -0.21 0.88
C MET A 32 -18.69 0.63 0.84
N ALA A 33 -19.50 0.61 1.89
CA ALA A 33 -20.68 1.49 2.00
C ALA A 33 -20.29 2.96 2.05
N ASP A 34 -19.24 3.32 2.82
CA ASP A 34 -18.73 4.68 2.91
C ASP A 34 -18.16 5.17 1.56
N LEU A 35 -17.45 4.30 0.86
CA LEU A 35 -16.74 4.64 -0.37
C LEU A 35 -17.62 4.66 -1.63
N ARG A 36 -18.84 4.10 -1.59
CA ARG A 36 -19.68 3.91 -2.78
C ARG A 36 -19.96 5.20 -3.56
N THR A 37 -20.21 6.30 -2.85
CA THR A 37 -20.50 7.60 -3.47
C THR A 37 -19.25 8.23 -4.09
N ALA A 38 -18.13 8.19 -3.35
CA ALA A 38 -16.88 8.78 -3.82
C ALA A 38 -16.30 8.05 -5.05
N PHE A 39 -16.52 6.74 -5.15
CA PHE A 39 -16.01 5.90 -6.25
C PHE A 39 -17.08 5.49 -7.27
N ASN A 40 -18.28 6.02 -7.16
CA ASN A 40 -19.39 5.82 -8.08
C ASN A 40 -19.69 4.33 -8.39
N PHE A 41 -20.04 3.56 -7.35
CA PHE A 41 -20.47 2.16 -7.51
C PHE A 41 -21.67 1.83 -6.62
N ASP A 42 -22.45 0.81 -7.03
CA ASP A 42 -23.47 0.17 -6.20
C ASP A 42 -22.87 -1.01 -5.45
N ALA A 43 -23.29 -1.19 -4.20
CA ALA A 43 -22.92 -2.33 -3.39
C ALA A 43 -24.14 -3.18 -3.00
N VAL A 44 -23.98 -4.50 -3.04
CA VAL A 44 -25.03 -5.46 -2.66
C VAL A 44 -24.44 -6.51 -1.73
N VAL A 45 -25.03 -6.73 -0.57
CA VAL A 45 -24.57 -7.72 0.40
C VAL A 45 -25.00 -9.13 0.00
N LEU A 46 -24.01 -10.04 -0.07
CA LEU A 46 -24.19 -11.46 -0.37
C LEU A 46 -23.77 -12.29 0.85
N HIS A 47 -24.72 -13.00 1.45
CA HIS A 47 -24.49 -13.85 2.61
C HIS A 47 -24.77 -15.32 2.28
N VAL A 48 -23.88 -16.21 2.74
CA VAL A 48 -24.08 -17.66 2.64
C VAL A 48 -24.10 -18.22 4.06
N ASP A 49 -25.28 -18.65 4.50
CA ASP A 49 -25.44 -19.42 5.71
C ASP A 49 -25.11 -20.90 5.41
N HIS A 50 -24.02 -21.38 5.96
CA HIS A 50 -23.56 -22.75 5.73
C HIS A 50 -24.32 -23.79 6.57
N GLY A 51 -25.17 -23.37 7.52
CA GLY A 51 -25.96 -24.27 8.35
C GLY A 51 -25.15 -25.22 9.25
N LEU A 52 -23.86 -24.95 9.42
CA LEU A 52 -22.94 -25.84 10.15
C LEU A 52 -23.05 -25.68 11.68
N ARG A 53 -23.76 -24.65 12.14
CA ARG A 53 -23.95 -24.33 13.56
C ARG A 53 -25.42 -24.02 13.85
N PRO A 54 -25.90 -24.33 15.11
CA PRO A 54 -27.27 -23.97 15.50
C PRO A 54 -27.57 -22.47 15.36
N ASP A 55 -26.57 -21.62 15.60
CA ASP A 55 -26.68 -20.14 15.59
C ASP A 55 -26.54 -19.50 14.22
N SER A 56 -26.36 -20.27 13.15
CA SER A 56 -26.13 -19.74 11.79
C SER A 56 -27.27 -18.82 11.29
N ALA A 57 -28.51 -19.10 11.70
CA ALA A 57 -29.64 -18.22 11.41
C ALA A 57 -29.56 -16.86 12.12
N THR A 58 -28.85 -16.79 13.25
CA THR A 58 -28.59 -15.53 13.96
C THR A 58 -27.56 -14.69 13.23
N ASP A 59 -26.55 -15.33 12.63
CA ASP A 59 -25.56 -14.65 11.79
C ASP A 59 -26.22 -14.03 10.55
N ALA A 60 -27.12 -14.74 9.89
CA ALA A 60 -27.87 -14.21 8.75
C ALA A 60 -28.74 -13.00 9.13
N ARG A 61 -29.41 -13.05 10.31
CA ARG A 61 -30.21 -11.92 10.82
C ARG A 61 -29.33 -10.72 11.17
N PHE A 62 -28.15 -10.96 11.75
CA PHE A 62 -27.18 -9.92 12.05
C PHE A 62 -26.71 -9.21 10.76
N VAL A 63 -26.27 -9.97 9.77
CA VAL A 63 -25.80 -9.41 8.47
C VAL A 63 -26.91 -8.66 7.76
N LYS A 64 -28.16 -9.18 7.79
CA LYS A 64 -29.34 -8.52 7.20
C LYS A 64 -29.60 -7.16 7.84
N ARG A 65 -29.54 -7.08 9.19
CA ARG A 65 -29.69 -5.82 9.91
C ARG A 65 -28.58 -4.84 9.56
N LEU A 66 -27.34 -5.30 9.62
CA LEU A 66 -26.18 -4.46 9.28
C LEU A 66 -26.30 -3.92 7.84
N ALA A 67 -26.71 -4.74 6.88
CA ALA A 67 -26.93 -4.27 5.50
C ALA A 67 -28.01 -3.17 5.44
N ALA A 68 -29.09 -3.31 6.18
CA ALA A 68 -30.16 -2.31 6.27
C ALA A 68 -29.69 -1.00 6.91
N ASP A 69 -28.88 -1.05 7.97
CA ASP A 69 -28.30 0.12 8.65
C ASP A 69 -27.45 0.97 7.70
N PHE A 70 -26.81 0.32 6.71
CA PHE A 70 -26.01 1.00 5.67
C PHE A 70 -26.76 1.23 4.35
N GLY A 71 -28.07 0.94 4.32
CA GLY A 71 -28.92 1.13 3.11
C GLY A 71 -28.48 0.26 1.93
N LEU A 72 -27.98 -0.96 2.19
CA LEU A 72 -27.51 -1.89 1.17
C LEU A 72 -28.51 -3.02 0.93
N PRO A 73 -28.82 -3.39 -0.34
CA PRO A 73 -29.59 -4.58 -0.65
C PRO A 73 -28.91 -5.85 -0.09
N PHE A 74 -29.72 -6.78 0.42
CA PHE A 74 -29.25 -8.02 1.03
C PHE A 74 -29.81 -9.24 0.32
N HIS A 75 -28.92 -10.16 -0.08
CA HIS A 75 -29.29 -11.46 -0.63
C HIS A 75 -28.56 -12.55 0.13
N ALA A 76 -29.31 -13.55 0.57
CA ALA A 76 -28.75 -14.68 1.30
C ALA A 76 -29.21 -16.01 0.70
N THR A 77 -28.43 -17.04 0.97
CA THR A 77 -28.84 -18.43 0.74
C THR A 77 -28.45 -19.26 1.96
N ARG A 78 -29.30 -20.22 2.31
CA ARG A 78 -28.91 -21.30 3.21
C ARG A 78 -28.32 -22.42 2.38
N ALA A 79 -27.03 -22.73 2.64
CA ALA A 79 -26.32 -23.76 1.89
C ALA A 79 -26.75 -25.16 2.35
N HIS A 80 -27.21 -25.94 1.42
CA HIS A 80 -27.35 -27.39 1.64
C HIS A 80 -26.05 -28.07 1.18
N ILE A 81 -25.18 -28.40 2.16
CA ILE A 81 -23.86 -28.95 1.86
C ILE A 81 -23.95 -30.47 1.72
N VAL A 82 -24.00 -30.96 0.49
CA VAL A 82 -23.83 -32.39 0.17
C VAL A 82 -22.41 -32.61 -0.32
N ARG A 83 -21.64 -33.46 0.39
CA ARG A 83 -20.27 -33.82 0.00
C ARG A 83 -20.27 -34.77 -1.19
N GLN A 84 -19.38 -34.52 -2.15
CA GLN A 84 -19.08 -35.46 -3.22
C GLN A 84 -18.01 -36.48 -2.74
N PRO A 85 -17.88 -37.64 -3.42
CA PRO A 85 -16.81 -38.59 -3.11
C PRO A 85 -15.43 -37.92 -3.11
N ARG A 86 -14.63 -38.14 -2.07
CA ARG A 86 -13.30 -37.53 -1.85
C ARG A 86 -13.29 -36.01 -1.68
N GLU A 87 -14.44 -35.35 -1.52
CA GLU A 87 -14.52 -33.91 -1.27
C GLU A 87 -14.48 -33.63 0.24
N SER A 88 -13.60 -32.72 0.69
CA SER A 88 -13.66 -32.24 2.06
C SER A 88 -14.88 -31.36 2.30
N LEU A 89 -15.31 -31.20 3.57
CA LEU A 89 -16.42 -30.32 3.92
C LEU A 89 -16.15 -28.86 3.49
N GLU A 90 -14.92 -28.40 3.62
CA GLU A 90 -14.49 -27.05 3.20
C GLU A 90 -14.62 -26.90 1.68
N MET A 91 -14.21 -27.89 0.90
CA MET A 91 -14.35 -27.85 -0.56
C MET A 91 -15.83 -27.85 -0.99
N ALA A 92 -16.69 -28.65 -0.34
CA ALA A 92 -18.11 -28.67 -0.61
C ALA A 92 -18.76 -27.31 -0.27
N ALA A 93 -18.46 -26.74 0.88
CA ALA A 93 -18.92 -25.41 1.28
C ALA A 93 -18.46 -24.32 0.29
N ARG A 94 -17.20 -24.38 -0.14
CA ARG A 94 -16.66 -23.47 -1.16
C ARG A 94 -17.39 -23.60 -2.49
N ARG A 95 -17.66 -24.81 -2.95
CA ARG A 95 -18.39 -25.06 -4.20
C ARG A 95 -19.79 -24.46 -4.15
N VAL A 96 -20.54 -24.70 -3.07
CA VAL A 96 -21.89 -24.15 -2.88
C VAL A 96 -21.87 -22.61 -2.85
N ARG A 97 -20.89 -22.04 -2.15
CA ARG A 97 -20.68 -20.58 -2.10
C ARG A 97 -20.41 -19.98 -3.47
N LEU A 98 -19.52 -20.59 -4.25
CA LEU A 98 -19.22 -20.11 -5.61
C LEU A 98 -20.44 -20.22 -6.54
N ALA A 99 -21.23 -21.29 -6.44
CA ALA A 99 -22.47 -21.45 -7.22
C ALA A 99 -23.50 -20.35 -6.87
N PHE A 100 -23.63 -20.00 -5.58
CA PHE A 100 -24.50 -18.89 -5.17
C PHE A 100 -23.97 -17.56 -5.73
N PHE A 101 -22.69 -17.29 -5.63
CA PHE A 101 -22.11 -16.07 -6.16
C PHE A 101 -22.27 -15.95 -7.67
N ALA A 102 -22.08 -17.04 -8.43
CA ALA A 102 -22.31 -17.05 -9.87
C ALA A 102 -23.76 -16.72 -10.25
N ARG A 103 -24.72 -17.32 -9.53
CA ARG A 103 -26.13 -17.03 -9.72
C ARG A 103 -26.47 -15.57 -9.42
N MET A 104 -25.92 -15.00 -8.32
CA MET A 104 -26.16 -13.61 -7.96
C MET A 104 -25.46 -12.64 -8.91
N ALA A 105 -24.22 -12.92 -9.30
CA ALA A 105 -23.49 -12.10 -10.27
C ALA A 105 -24.26 -11.97 -11.60
N LYS A 106 -24.78 -13.08 -12.11
CA LYS A 106 -25.62 -13.09 -13.33
C LYS A 106 -26.94 -12.33 -13.12
N ARG A 107 -27.67 -12.63 -12.03
CA ARG A 107 -29.02 -12.07 -11.76
C ARG A 107 -28.94 -10.55 -11.53
N LEU A 108 -27.94 -10.08 -10.79
CA LEU A 108 -27.80 -8.69 -10.39
C LEU A 108 -26.83 -7.90 -11.29
N ARG A 109 -26.27 -8.55 -12.32
CA ARG A 109 -25.27 -7.97 -13.22
C ARG A 109 -24.09 -7.36 -12.45
N LEU A 110 -23.50 -8.16 -11.54
CA LEU A 110 -22.36 -7.71 -10.75
C LEU A 110 -21.07 -7.78 -11.57
N ASP A 111 -20.28 -6.73 -11.53
CA ASP A 111 -18.96 -6.66 -12.19
C ASP A 111 -17.87 -7.42 -11.40
N ALA A 112 -18.01 -7.44 -10.07
CA ALA A 112 -17.08 -8.12 -9.18
C ALA A 112 -17.73 -8.49 -7.84
N ILE A 113 -17.04 -9.38 -7.11
CA ILE A 113 -17.38 -9.76 -5.74
C ILE A 113 -16.19 -9.38 -4.84
N ALA A 114 -16.44 -8.50 -3.89
CA ALA A 114 -15.46 -8.12 -2.88
C ALA A 114 -15.46 -9.12 -1.72
N THR A 115 -14.25 -9.46 -1.25
CA THR A 115 -14.06 -10.35 -0.09
C THR A 115 -13.18 -9.69 0.95
N GLY A 116 -13.41 -10.00 2.23
CA GLY A 116 -12.73 -9.41 3.39
C GLY A 116 -11.32 -9.95 3.65
N HIS A 117 -10.61 -10.45 2.65
CA HIS A 117 -9.21 -10.87 2.85
C HIS A 117 -8.31 -9.66 3.09
N HIS A 118 -7.42 -9.79 4.06
CA HIS A 118 -6.55 -8.72 4.57
C HIS A 118 -5.07 -9.15 4.62
N ALA A 119 -4.18 -8.29 5.10
CA ALA A 119 -2.73 -8.51 5.10
C ALA A 119 -2.30 -9.76 5.90
N ASP A 120 -2.97 -10.04 7.01
CA ASP A 120 -2.64 -11.23 7.80
C ASP A 120 -3.00 -12.52 7.05
N ASP A 121 -4.08 -12.53 6.24
CA ASP A 121 -4.42 -13.65 5.35
C ASP A 121 -3.35 -13.90 4.28
N VAL A 122 -2.73 -12.83 3.77
CA VAL A 122 -1.60 -12.95 2.83
C VAL A 122 -0.43 -13.64 3.50
N ALA A 123 -0.07 -13.20 4.71
CA ALA A 123 1.04 -13.77 5.48
C ALA A 123 0.77 -15.24 5.85
N GLU A 124 -0.43 -15.57 6.31
CA GLU A 124 -0.86 -16.95 6.60
C GLU A 124 -0.74 -17.83 5.35
N THR A 125 -1.28 -17.36 4.22
CA THR A 125 -1.26 -18.10 2.95
C THR A 125 0.18 -18.30 2.46
N PHE A 126 1.03 -17.29 2.61
CA PHE A 126 2.44 -17.35 2.25
C PHE A 126 3.17 -18.45 3.04
N LEU A 127 3.04 -18.44 4.37
CA LEU A 127 3.68 -19.45 5.24
C LEU A 127 3.15 -20.84 4.99
N LEU A 128 1.84 -21.01 4.82
CA LEU A 128 1.25 -22.32 4.51
C LEU A 128 1.74 -22.89 3.17
N ARG A 129 1.92 -22.05 2.18
CA ARG A 129 2.43 -22.47 0.86
C ARG A 129 3.92 -22.72 0.89
N LEU A 130 4.68 -21.89 1.61
CA LEU A 130 6.11 -22.10 1.84
C LEU A 130 6.36 -23.46 2.52
N ALA A 131 5.61 -23.77 3.57
CA ALA A 131 5.70 -25.06 4.27
C ALA A 131 5.36 -26.29 3.40
N ARG A 132 4.64 -26.07 2.29
CA ARG A 132 4.31 -27.11 1.29
C ARG A 132 5.28 -27.13 0.11
N GLY A 133 6.37 -26.36 0.14
CA GLY A 133 7.36 -26.32 -0.94
C GLY A 133 6.89 -25.59 -2.20
N ALA A 134 5.95 -24.65 -2.08
CA ALA A 134 5.47 -23.91 -3.25
C ALA A 134 6.57 -23.04 -3.85
N GLY A 135 6.69 -23.04 -5.16
CA GLY A 135 7.56 -22.14 -5.92
C GLY A 135 7.03 -20.70 -5.96
N PRO A 136 7.74 -19.78 -6.65
CA PRO A 136 7.43 -18.36 -6.69
C PRO A 136 5.97 -18.03 -7.01
N ASP A 137 5.39 -18.65 -8.03
CA ASP A 137 3.99 -18.43 -8.42
C ASP A 137 3.01 -18.86 -7.32
N GLY A 138 3.33 -19.96 -6.64
CA GLY A 138 2.57 -20.43 -5.48
C GLY A 138 2.65 -19.43 -4.32
N LEU A 139 3.84 -18.93 -4.00
CA LEU A 139 4.09 -17.98 -2.93
C LEU A 139 3.47 -16.60 -3.20
N ALA A 140 3.25 -16.23 -4.46
CA ALA A 140 2.52 -15.01 -4.84
C ALA A 140 1.16 -14.87 -4.15
N GLY A 141 0.51 -15.98 -3.80
CA GLY A 141 -0.60 -16.01 -2.83
C GLY A 141 -1.89 -15.38 -3.33
N LEU A 142 -2.50 -14.58 -2.46
CA LEU A 142 -3.77 -13.89 -2.74
C LEU A 142 -3.54 -12.67 -3.64
N LYS A 143 -4.20 -12.64 -4.81
CA LYS A 143 -4.15 -11.49 -5.74
C LYS A 143 -5.25 -10.47 -5.38
N ARG A 144 -5.01 -9.17 -5.62
CA ARG A 144 -6.04 -8.12 -5.46
C ARG A 144 -7.26 -8.39 -6.31
N ILE A 145 -7.03 -8.84 -7.54
CA ILE A 145 -8.07 -9.25 -8.48
C ILE A 145 -7.77 -10.69 -8.90
N SER A 146 -8.78 -11.53 -8.90
CA SER A 146 -8.67 -12.91 -9.38
C SER A 146 -9.95 -13.36 -10.05
N HIS A 147 -9.84 -14.29 -11.00
CA HIS A 147 -10.96 -14.85 -11.71
C HIS A 147 -11.15 -16.32 -11.33
N VAL A 148 -12.40 -16.71 -11.10
CA VAL A 148 -12.77 -18.11 -10.82
C VAL A 148 -13.98 -18.43 -11.70
N GLY A 149 -13.78 -19.12 -12.81
CA GLY A 149 -14.78 -19.24 -13.85
C GLY A 149 -15.24 -17.85 -14.33
N PRO A 150 -16.54 -17.57 -14.38
CA PRO A 150 -17.07 -16.28 -14.83
C PRO A 150 -17.02 -15.20 -13.75
N LEU A 151 -16.54 -15.50 -12.53
CA LEU A 151 -16.55 -14.58 -11.40
C LEU A 151 -15.24 -13.81 -11.30
N THR A 152 -15.34 -12.50 -11.15
CA THR A 152 -14.23 -11.62 -10.76
C THR A 152 -14.30 -11.36 -9.26
N PHE A 153 -13.23 -11.68 -8.53
CA PHE A 153 -13.10 -11.38 -7.12
C PHE A 153 -12.12 -10.23 -6.92
N ILE A 154 -12.49 -9.29 -6.04
CA ILE A 154 -11.63 -8.20 -5.61
C ILE A 154 -11.38 -8.28 -4.10
N ARG A 155 -10.23 -7.79 -3.64
CA ARG A 155 -9.83 -7.80 -2.22
C ARG A 155 -9.38 -6.41 -1.80
N PRO A 156 -10.32 -5.51 -1.47
CA PRO A 156 -10.01 -4.12 -1.15
C PRO A 156 -9.16 -3.96 0.12
N LEU A 157 -9.25 -4.91 1.07
CA LEU A 157 -8.62 -4.83 2.38
C LEU A 157 -7.22 -5.46 2.43
N LEU A 158 -6.65 -5.88 1.30
CA LEU A 158 -5.45 -6.72 1.26
C LEU A 158 -4.20 -6.09 1.89
N ASP A 159 -4.17 -4.76 2.04
CA ASP A 159 -3.07 -4.02 2.68
C ASP A 159 -3.32 -3.67 4.14
N LEU A 160 -4.53 -3.90 4.64
CA LEU A 160 -4.92 -3.58 6.01
C LEU A 160 -4.69 -4.79 6.93
N ARG A 161 -4.40 -4.51 8.20
CA ARG A 161 -4.21 -5.55 9.22
C ARG A 161 -5.54 -5.88 9.90
N ASP A 162 -5.72 -7.12 10.37
CA ASP A 162 -6.88 -7.52 11.17
C ASP A 162 -7.09 -6.57 12.38
N ALA A 163 -6.00 -6.22 13.07
CA ALA A 163 -6.06 -5.31 14.20
C ALA A 163 -6.60 -3.92 13.84
N ASP A 164 -6.24 -3.38 12.67
CA ASP A 164 -6.71 -2.08 12.19
C ASP A 164 -8.19 -2.13 11.82
N LEU A 165 -8.65 -3.24 11.22
CA LEU A 165 -10.05 -3.47 10.87
C LEU A 165 -10.92 -3.58 12.13
N ARG A 166 -10.48 -4.33 13.14
CA ARG A 166 -11.16 -4.43 14.43
C ARG A 166 -11.20 -3.07 15.16
N ALA A 167 -10.09 -2.35 15.20
CA ALA A 167 -10.01 -1.02 15.78
C ALA A 167 -10.93 -0.02 15.06
N PHE A 168 -11.03 -0.11 13.72
CA PHE A 168 -11.95 0.69 12.93
C PHE A 168 -13.42 0.44 13.32
N LEU A 169 -13.83 -0.82 13.39
CA LEU A 169 -15.20 -1.19 13.81
C LEU A 169 -15.50 -0.74 15.24
N ALA A 170 -14.55 -0.96 16.16
CA ALA A 170 -14.70 -0.56 17.57
C ALA A 170 -14.89 0.95 17.73
N ARG A 171 -14.10 1.77 17.01
CA ARG A 171 -14.25 3.23 17.02
C ARG A 171 -15.61 3.71 16.52
N ARG A 172 -16.27 2.93 15.67
CA ARG A 172 -17.61 3.21 15.15
C ARG A 172 -18.75 2.60 15.96
N GLY A 173 -18.44 1.86 17.01
CA GLY A 173 -19.43 1.13 17.81
C GLY A 173 -20.15 0.03 17.02
N ILE A 174 -19.52 -0.51 15.97
CA ILE A 174 -20.10 -1.55 15.13
C ILE A 174 -19.68 -2.91 15.66
N ALA A 175 -20.65 -3.71 16.08
CA ALA A 175 -20.44 -5.08 16.51
C ALA A 175 -20.17 -6.02 15.34
N TRP A 176 -19.55 -7.15 15.63
CA TRP A 176 -19.37 -8.28 14.68
C TRP A 176 -19.59 -9.60 15.42
N ARG A 177 -19.62 -10.70 14.67
CA ARG A 177 -19.79 -12.05 15.22
C ARG A 177 -18.43 -12.74 15.28
N GLU A 178 -18.13 -13.39 16.38
CA GLU A 178 -16.93 -14.23 16.50
C GLU A 178 -17.28 -15.69 16.11
N ASP A 179 -16.41 -16.27 15.28
CA ASP A 179 -16.54 -17.67 14.90
C ASP A 179 -15.70 -18.55 15.84
N THR A 180 -16.34 -19.36 16.63
CA THR A 180 -15.67 -20.25 17.59
C THR A 180 -14.77 -21.29 16.91
N THR A 181 -15.00 -21.62 15.65
CA THR A 181 -14.14 -22.56 14.91
C THR A 181 -12.78 -21.98 14.56
N ASN A 182 -12.60 -20.66 14.67
CA ASN A 182 -11.31 -19.99 14.45
C ASN A 182 -10.24 -20.37 15.49
N THR A 183 -10.62 -20.96 16.63
CA THR A 183 -9.69 -21.39 17.68
C THR A 183 -9.23 -22.85 17.53
N ASP A 184 -9.81 -23.61 16.60
CA ASP A 184 -9.44 -25.01 16.39
C ASP A 184 -8.04 -25.12 15.78
N LEU A 185 -7.07 -25.51 16.61
CA LEU A 185 -5.69 -25.69 16.22
C LEU A 185 -5.43 -26.97 15.41
N SER A 186 -6.40 -27.87 15.20
CA SER A 186 -6.26 -28.98 14.26
C SER A 186 -6.16 -28.47 12.81
N ILE A 187 -6.72 -27.28 12.54
CA ILE A 187 -6.71 -26.64 11.25
C ILE A 187 -5.34 -25.94 11.02
N PRO A 188 -4.57 -26.30 9.99
CA PRO A 188 -3.23 -25.73 9.76
C PRO A 188 -3.21 -24.19 9.67
N ARG A 189 -4.25 -23.59 9.11
CA ARG A 189 -4.36 -22.13 9.02
C ARG A 189 -4.47 -21.48 10.40
N ASN A 190 -5.25 -22.05 11.29
CA ASN A 190 -5.40 -21.55 12.66
C ASN A 190 -4.09 -21.72 13.46
N LYS A 191 -3.32 -22.80 13.23
CA LYS A 191 -1.96 -22.91 13.79
C LYS A 191 -1.06 -21.77 13.36
N VAL A 192 -1.04 -21.45 12.05
CA VAL A 192 -0.25 -20.33 11.55
C VAL A 192 -0.71 -19.01 12.18
N ARG A 193 -2.00 -18.76 12.24
CA ARG A 193 -2.60 -17.53 12.78
C ARG A 193 -2.32 -17.33 14.27
N HIS A 194 -2.54 -18.37 15.07
CA HIS A 194 -2.54 -18.24 16.53
C HIS A 194 -1.22 -18.62 17.21
N LEU A 195 -0.37 -19.42 16.57
CA LEU A 195 0.90 -19.87 17.12
C LEU A 195 2.10 -19.35 16.36
N ILE A 196 2.19 -19.65 15.05
CA ILE A 196 3.41 -19.45 14.28
C ILE A 196 3.65 -17.96 14.00
N LEU A 197 2.70 -17.25 13.42
CA LEU A 197 2.85 -15.83 13.11
C LEU A 197 3.10 -14.96 14.35
N PRO A 198 2.36 -15.12 15.46
CA PRO A 198 2.68 -14.38 16.68
C PRO A 198 4.07 -14.68 17.22
N TRP A 199 4.48 -15.95 17.24
CA TRP A 199 5.82 -16.34 17.67
C TRP A 199 6.91 -15.72 16.80
N LEU A 200 6.78 -15.79 15.48
CA LEU A 200 7.72 -15.20 14.55
C LEU A 200 7.78 -13.67 14.67
N ARG A 201 6.66 -13.00 14.89
CA ARG A 201 6.62 -11.54 15.14
C ARG A 201 7.39 -11.14 16.40
N THR A 202 7.26 -11.93 17.45
CA THR A 202 7.91 -11.64 18.73
C THR A 202 9.41 -11.93 18.70
N HIS A 203 9.83 -13.00 18.01
CA HIS A 203 11.21 -13.50 18.13
C HIS A 203 12.10 -13.15 16.92
N LEU A 204 11.51 -12.78 15.76
CA LEU A 204 12.27 -12.40 14.57
C LEU A 204 12.11 -10.92 14.21
N ASP A 205 10.89 -10.49 13.85
CA ASP A 205 10.62 -9.10 13.47
C ASP A 205 9.13 -8.77 13.65
N PRO A 206 8.78 -7.76 14.45
CA PRO A 206 7.38 -7.31 14.61
C PRO A 206 6.69 -6.95 13.29
N ARG A 207 7.45 -6.54 12.27
CA ARG A 207 6.95 -6.18 10.94
C ARG A 207 6.92 -7.36 9.96
N LEU A 208 7.08 -8.59 10.44
CA LEU A 208 7.14 -9.78 9.57
C LEU A 208 5.96 -9.88 8.61
N THR A 209 4.74 -9.57 9.06
CA THR A 209 3.56 -9.59 8.18
C THR A 209 3.72 -8.63 7.00
N GLU A 210 4.21 -7.41 7.24
CA GLU A 210 4.46 -6.42 6.18
C GLU A 210 5.52 -6.94 5.18
N HIS A 211 6.57 -7.57 5.70
CA HIS A 211 7.63 -8.15 4.86
C HIS A 211 7.10 -9.30 4.00
N LEU A 212 6.28 -10.19 4.55
CA LEU A 212 5.66 -11.28 3.80
C LEU A 212 4.69 -10.75 2.74
N CYS A 213 3.87 -9.75 3.08
CA CYS A 213 2.97 -9.09 2.13
C CYS A 213 3.74 -8.42 0.99
N LYS A 214 4.83 -7.71 1.30
CA LYS A 214 5.71 -7.09 0.31
C LYS A 214 6.34 -8.13 -0.61
N THR A 215 6.86 -9.22 -0.05
CA THR A 215 7.44 -10.31 -0.84
C THR A 215 6.39 -10.93 -1.76
N ALA A 216 5.19 -11.21 -1.25
CA ALA A 216 4.09 -11.73 -2.06
C ALA A 216 3.69 -10.76 -3.19
N ALA A 217 3.66 -9.45 -2.93
CA ALA A 217 3.36 -8.42 -3.93
C ALA A 217 4.44 -8.33 -5.02
N ILE A 218 5.72 -8.48 -4.65
CA ILE A 218 6.83 -8.57 -5.63
C ILE A 218 6.66 -9.81 -6.52
N LEU A 219 6.34 -10.97 -5.92
CA LEU A 219 6.13 -12.21 -6.66
C LEU A 219 4.91 -12.14 -7.59
N ARG A 220 3.91 -11.31 -7.28
CA ARG A 220 2.75 -11.04 -8.14
C ARG A 220 3.04 -10.03 -9.25
N GLY A 221 4.21 -9.37 -9.25
CA GLY A 221 4.52 -8.26 -10.15
C GLY A 221 3.77 -6.96 -9.83
N GLU A 222 3.13 -6.86 -8.65
CA GLU A 222 2.43 -5.66 -8.19
C GLU A 222 3.38 -4.58 -7.65
N LEU A 223 4.55 -5.01 -7.17
CA LEU A 223 5.66 -4.14 -6.82
C LEU A 223 6.81 -4.48 -7.74
N VAL A 224 7.30 -3.49 -8.45
CA VAL A 224 8.53 -3.64 -9.23
C VAL A 224 9.64 -4.00 -8.22
N ARG A 225 10.22 -5.19 -8.37
CA ARG A 225 11.42 -5.57 -7.64
C ARG A 225 12.47 -4.51 -7.96
N PRO A 226 13.06 -3.79 -6.99
CA PRO A 226 14.26 -3.04 -7.32
C PRO A 226 15.23 -4.07 -7.91
N ALA A 227 15.64 -3.87 -9.15
CA ALA A 227 16.56 -4.78 -9.82
C ALA A 227 17.75 -5.03 -8.90
N PRO A 228 18.21 -6.30 -8.72
CA PRO A 228 19.50 -6.53 -8.09
C PRO A 228 20.53 -5.70 -8.86
N GLU A 229 21.37 -4.96 -8.14
CA GLU A 229 22.34 -3.98 -8.70
C GLU A 229 23.33 -4.57 -9.74
N ALA A 230 23.19 -5.84 -10.14
CA ALA A 230 24.21 -6.55 -10.92
C ALA A 230 23.97 -6.65 -12.42
N ASP A 231 22.74 -6.56 -12.98
CA ASP A 231 22.54 -6.89 -14.42
C ASP A 231 21.48 -6.05 -15.16
N ALA A 232 21.31 -4.78 -14.86
CA ALA A 232 20.54 -3.91 -15.73
C ALA A 232 21.46 -3.31 -16.83
N PRO A 233 21.13 -3.43 -18.12
CA PRO A 233 21.85 -2.69 -19.13
C PRO A 233 21.72 -1.20 -18.82
N LYS A 234 22.89 -0.55 -18.64
CA LYS A 234 23.02 0.87 -18.31
C LYS A 234 22.60 1.75 -19.49
N LYS A 235 21.30 1.79 -19.78
CA LYS A 235 20.75 2.94 -20.51
C LYS A 235 20.19 3.89 -19.45
N ALA A 236 21.01 4.88 -19.10
CA ALA A 236 20.54 5.99 -18.28
C ALA A 236 19.32 6.61 -18.97
N PRO A 237 18.23 6.92 -18.22
CA PRO A 237 17.17 7.73 -18.80
C PRO A 237 17.77 9.04 -19.31
N PRO A 238 17.22 9.62 -20.38
CA PRO A 238 17.77 10.86 -20.95
C PRO A 238 17.88 11.90 -19.84
N PRO A 239 18.92 12.73 -19.85
CA PRO A 239 19.15 13.72 -18.81
C PRO A 239 17.91 14.63 -18.75
N ARG A 240 17.20 14.60 -17.61
CA ARG A 240 16.17 15.60 -17.33
C ARG A 240 16.89 16.94 -17.23
N SER A 241 16.48 17.93 -17.99
CA SER A 241 16.99 19.27 -17.81
C SER A 241 16.39 19.87 -16.53
N PHE A 242 17.23 20.44 -15.70
CA PHE A 242 16.81 21.11 -14.45
C PHE A 242 17.09 22.61 -14.59
N THR A 243 16.13 23.41 -14.13
CA THR A 243 16.29 24.85 -13.99
C THR A 243 16.45 25.18 -12.51
N LEU A 244 17.57 25.83 -12.17
CA LEU A 244 17.81 26.35 -10.83
C LEU A 244 17.56 27.86 -10.85
N THR A 245 16.57 28.32 -10.10
CA THR A 245 16.29 29.73 -9.90
C THR A 245 16.81 30.16 -8.54
N VAL A 246 17.52 31.28 -8.49
CA VAL A 246 18.08 31.84 -7.26
C VAL A 246 17.50 33.25 -7.07
N THR A 247 16.84 33.49 -5.98
CA THR A 247 16.25 34.80 -5.64
C THR A 247 16.63 35.25 -4.24
N PRO A 248 16.73 36.57 -3.97
CA PRO A 248 16.86 37.04 -2.59
C PRO A 248 15.69 36.52 -1.75
N SER A 249 15.98 36.01 -0.55
CA SER A 249 14.93 35.53 0.32
C SER A 249 14.16 36.70 0.95
N THR A 250 12.83 36.56 0.97
CA THR A 250 11.91 37.49 1.62
C THR A 250 11.24 36.89 2.87
N GLY A 251 11.60 35.65 3.24
CA GLY A 251 11.04 34.94 4.40
C GLY A 251 11.70 33.60 4.62
N PHE A 252 11.54 33.03 5.81
CA PHE A 252 12.15 31.77 6.21
C PHE A 252 11.33 30.57 5.68
N ILE A 253 11.88 29.84 4.72
CA ILE A 253 11.32 28.56 4.28
C ILE A 253 11.92 27.46 5.18
N ARG A 254 11.15 27.02 6.20
CA ARG A 254 11.50 25.75 6.86
C ARG A 254 11.38 24.63 5.83
N HIS A 255 12.43 23.81 5.69
CA HIS A 255 12.31 22.56 4.94
C HIS A 255 11.13 21.74 5.46
N PRO A 256 10.07 21.52 4.69
CA PRO A 256 9.20 20.40 4.99
C PRO A 256 10.02 19.12 4.74
N PRO A 257 9.88 18.06 5.55
CA PRO A 257 10.35 16.73 5.18
C PRO A 257 9.56 16.34 3.92
N SER A 258 10.19 16.52 2.78
CA SER A 258 9.53 16.56 1.49
C SER A 258 9.15 15.17 1.04
N ALA A 259 8.03 15.12 0.34
CA ALA A 259 7.64 14.02 -0.50
C ALA A 259 8.78 13.71 -1.51
N ILE A 260 9.37 12.56 -1.35
CA ILE A 260 10.45 12.02 -2.18
C ILE A 260 10.02 12.03 -3.64
N GLY A 261 10.74 12.77 -4.48
CA GLY A 261 10.58 12.72 -5.94
C GLY A 261 9.63 13.73 -6.57
N THR A 262 9.07 14.71 -5.84
CA THR A 262 8.26 15.78 -6.41
C THR A 262 9.06 17.07 -6.59
N LEU A 263 9.17 17.55 -7.82
CA LEU A 263 9.62 18.91 -8.14
C LEU A 263 8.38 19.79 -8.31
N PRO A 264 8.45 21.08 -7.95
CA PRO A 264 9.64 21.85 -7.57
C PRO A 264 10.02 21.70 -6.09
N VAL A 265 11.33 21.85 -5.80
CA VAL A 265 11.87 21.90 -4.42
C VAL A 265 12.67 23.18 -4.21
N ALA A 266 12.54 23.77 -3.02
CA ALA A 266 13.25 24.98 -2.68
C ALA A 266 13.98 24.84 -1.33
N CYS A 267 15.06 25.58 -1.14
CA CYS A 267 15.76 25.74 0.13
C CYS A 267 16.31 27.15 0.28
N GLU A 268 16.65 27.52 1.51
CA GLU A 268 17.38 28.75 1.81
C GLU A 268 18.81 28.45 2.21
N LEU A 269 19.74 29.15 1.58
CA LEU A 269 21.15 29.09 1.90
C LEU A 269 21.67 30.45 2.31
N SER A 270 22.58 30.46 3.27
CA SER A 270 23.16 31.70 3.83
C SER A 270 23.93 32.47 2.77
N ARG A 271 23.54 33.74 2.53
CA ARG A 271 24.20 34.64 1.59
C ARG A 271 25.67 34.89 1.96
N THR A 272 25.94 35.07 3.23
CA THR A 272 27.30 35.33 3.73
C THR A 272 28.23 34.12 3.57
N LYS A 273 27.72 32.94 3.84
CA LYS A 273 28.48 31.68 3.71
C LYS A 273 28.67 31.22 2.25
N LEU A 274 27.88 31.72 1.35
CA LEU A 274 28.01 31.50 -0.10
C LEU A 274 28.96 32.50 -0.79
N ALA A 275 29.28 33.60 -0.13
CA ALA A 275 30.15 34.62 -0.69
C ALA A 275 31.53 34.04 -1.06
N GLY A 276 31.97 34.29 -2.31
CA GLY A 276 33.24 33.78 -2.84
C GLY A 276 33.21 32.31 -3.34
N ARG A 277 32.08 31.61 -3.23
CA ARG A 277 31.95 30.26 -3.76
C ARG A 277 31.46 30.27 -5.22
N THR A 278 31.98 29.34 -6.00
CA THR A 278 31.49 29.09 -7.39
C THR A 278 30.53 27.94 -7.37
N LEU A 279 29.24 28.23 -7.59
CA LEU A 279 28.17 27.26 -7.51
C LEU A 279 28.00 26.49 -8.82
N ALA A 280 27.91 25.16 -8.75
CA ALA A 280 27.63 24.29 -9.87
C ALA A 280 26.50 23.30 -9.55
N LEU A 281 25.50 23.23 -10.42
CA LEU A 281 24.49 22.16 -10.38
C LEU A 281 25.01 21.02 -11.25
N ARG A 282 25.23 19.85 -10.66
CA ARG A 282 25.75 18.69 -11.37
C ARG A 282 25.10 17.38 -10.87
N PRO A 283 25.12 16.29 -11.66
CA PRO A 283 24.84 14.97 -11.13
C PRO A 283 25.78 14.63 -9.98
N TRP A 284 25.27 13.92 -8.98
CA TRP A 284 26.12 13.39 -7.93
C TRP A 284 27.04 12.29 -8.45
N ARG A 285 28.14 12.02 -7.77
CA ARG A 285 29.14 11.03 -8.16
C ARG A 285 29.39 10.05 -7.01
N ALA A 286 29.81 8.83 -7.34
CA ALA A 286 30.28 7.89 -6.34
C ALA A 286 31.46 8.50 -5.55
N GLY A 287 31.35 8.49 -4.22
CA GLY A 287 32.35 9.14 -3.36
C GLY A 287 31.96 10.53 -2.84
N ASP A 288 30.97 11.20 -3.43
CA ASP A 288 30.47 12.48 -2.92
C ASP A 288 30.05 12.39 -1.45
N ARG A 289 30.39 13.43 -0.68
CA ARG A 289 30.09 13.53 0.75
C ARG A 289 29.41 14.86 1.05
N ILE A 290 28.56 14.87 2.05
CA ILE A 290 27.94 16.09 2.60
C ILE A 290 28.08 16.07 4.11
N ALA A 291 28.30 17.23 4.73
CA ALA A 291 28.20 17.45 6.18
C ALA A 291 26.80 18.06 6.46
N PRO A 292 25.77 17.26 6.77
CA PRO A 292 24.42 17.79 6.93
C PRO A 292 24.30 18.66 8.18
N THR A 293 23.38 19.63 8.17
CA THR A 293 23.00 20.41 9.35
C THR A 293 22.62 19.51 10.53
N GLY A 294 23.06 19.89 11.73
CA GLY A 294 22.76 19.19 12.97
C GLY A 294 23.65 17.98 13.27
N MET A 295 24.73 17.77 12.53
CA MET A 295 25.68 16.68 12.75
C MET A 295 27.08 17.13 13.25
N GLY A 296 27.22 18.39 13.66
CA GLY A 296 28.45 18.91 14.20
C GLY A 296 29.65 18.76 13.25
N GLY A 297 29.47 19.06 11.98
CA GLY A 297 30.51 19.02 10.94
C GLY A 297 30.87 17.60 10.45
N ARG A 298 30.24 16.53 10.95
CA ARG A 298 30.53 15.15 10.50
C ARG A 298 29.97 14.91 9.09
N SER A 299 30.86 14.47 8.18
CA SER A 299 30.48 14.19 6.81
C SER A 299 29.96 12.76 6.63
N ARG A 300 28.98 12.57 5.76
CA ARG A 300 28.44 11.28 5.33
C ARG A 300 28.53 11.11 3.81
N LYS A 301 28.70 9.87 3.34
CA LYS A 301 28.60 9.58 1.89
C LYS A 301 27.18 9.86 1.41
N LEU A 302 27.04 10.48 0.24
CA LEU A 302 25.72 10.76 -0.35
C LEU A 302 24.90 9.49 -0.58
N GLN A 303 25.57 8.41 -0.96
CA GLN A 303 24.92 7.10 -1.11
C GLN A 303 24.20 6.67 0.18
N ASP A 304 24.83 6.84 1.35
CA ASP A 304 24.23 6.50 2.64
C ASP A 304 23.06 7.43 2.99
N VAL A 305 23.18 8.72 2.61
CA VAL A 305 22.10 9.70 2.75
C VAL A 305 20.88 9.26 1.93
N PHE A 306 21.07 8.84 0.67
CA PHE A 306 19.99 8.37 -0.18
C PHE A 306 19.37 7.08 0.31
N VAL A 307 20.15 6.14 0.85
CA VAL A 307 19.65 4.91 1.45
C VAL A 307 18.80 5.21 2.69
N THR A 308 19.32 6.05 3.59
CA THR A 308 18.60 6.46 4.81
C THR A 308 17.32 7.22 4.49
N ALA A 309 17.33 8.06 3.46
CA ALA A 309 16.16 8.81 2.97
C ALA A 309 15.22 7.97 2.09
N LYS A 310 15.49 6.67 1.91
CA LYS A 310 14.72 5.74 1.07
C LYS A 310 14.50 6.22 -0.37
N VAL A 311 15.48 6.94 -0.94
CA VAL A 311 15.42 7.40 -2.33
C VAL A 311 15.46 6.20 -3.27
N PRO A 312 14.50 6.04 -4.20
CA PRO A 312 14.52 4.93 -5.16
C PRO A 312 15.79 4.94 -6.03
N PRO A 313 16.44 3.80 -6.30
CA PRO A 313 17.67 3.71 -7.07
C PRO A 313 17.61 4.40 -8.45
N GLY A 314 16.50 4.25 -9.17
CA GLY A 314 16.31 4.88 -10.48
C GLY A 314 16.26 6.42 -10.44
N ILE A 315 15.85 7.00 -9.30
CA ILE A 315 15.84 8.46 -9.10
C ILE A 315 17.21 8.95 -8.66
N ARG A 316 17.97 8.15 -7.88
CA ARG A 316 19.32 8.53 -7.41
C ARG A 316 20.24 8.91 -8.56
N ALA A 317 20.24 8.13 -9.64
CA ALA A 317 21.11 8.36 -10.80
C ALA A 317 20.86 9.69 -11.51
N THR A 318 19.68 10.29 -11.36
CA THR A 318 19.28 11.52 -12.05
C THR A 318 19.19 12.74 -11.14
N LEU A 319 19.35 12.56 -9.82
CA LEU A 319 19.28 13.68 -8.87
C LEU A 319 20.49 14.61 -9.02
N PRO A 320 20.26 15.90 -9.33
CA PRO A 320 21.33 16.88 -9.29
C PRO A 320 21.68 17.24 -7.83
N VAL A 321 22.90 17.68 -7.62
CA VAL A 321 23.37 18.28 -6.36
C VAL A 321 23.94 19.65 -6.65
N LEU A 322 23.75 20.58 -5.72
CA LEU A 322 24.44 21.86 -5.75
C LEU A 322 25.80 21.68 -5.04
N ALA A 323 26.86 21.92 -5.75
CA ALA A 323 28.21 21.80 -5.26
C ALA A 323 29.00 23.11 -5.42
N ASP A 324 30.00 23.28 -4.62
CA ASP A 324 31.05 24.27 -4.88
C ASP A 324 31.96 23.73 -5.99
N ALA A 325 32.06 24.43 -7.11
CA ALA A 325 32.87 23.99 -8.24
C ALA A 325 34.36 24.01 -7.96
N ALA A 326 34.82 24.86 -7.03
CA ALA A 326 36.22 24.99 -6.68
C ALA A 326 36.73 23.88 -5.73
N THR A 327 35.91 23.52 -4.73
CA THR A 327 36.30 22.52 -3.71
C THR A 327 35.67 21.14 -3.97
N GLY A 328 34.58 21.06 -4.72
CA GLY A 328 33.79 19.84 -4.94
C GLY A 328 32.81 19.53 -3.80
N ASP A 329 32.77 20.35 -2.75
CA ASP A 329 31.92 20.16 -1.57
C ASP A 329 30.41 20.21 -1.99
N ILE A 330 29.64 19.28 -1.48
CA ILE A 330 28.19 19.27 -1.69
C ILE A 330 27.53 20.22 -0.70
N LEU A 331 26.86 21.23 -1.23
CA LEU A 331 26.21 22.30 -0.46
C LEU A 331 24.72 22.01 -0.23
N TRP A 332 24.04 21.40 -1.23
CA TRP A 332 22.63 21.07 -1.12
C TRP A 332 22.31 19.82 -1.95
N VAL A 333 21.55 18.94 -1.35
CA VAL A 333 20.90 17.80 -2.01
C VAL A 333 19.41 18.11 -2.08
N PRO A 334 18.89 18.50 -3.26
CA PRO A 334 17.52 18.99 -3.41
C PRO A 334 16.48 18.04 -2.83
N GLY A 335 15.61 18.56 -1.96
CA GLY A 335 14.58 17.79 -1.27
C GLY A 335 15.06 16.91 -0.11
N TYR A 336 16.37 16.86 0.20
CA TYR A 336 16.89 15.95 1.21
C TYR A 336 17.72 16.63 2.31
N ARG A 337 18.81 17.31 1.99
CA ARG A 337 19.73 17.86 2.99
C ARG A 337 20.45 19.12 2.50
N ILE A 338 20.71 20.03 3.45
CA ILE A 338 21.59 21.20 3.30
C ILE A 338 22.87 20.92 4.09
N ALA A 339 24.02 21.34 3.55
CA ALA A 339 25.27 21.29 4.26
C ALA A 339 25.33 22.37 5.37
N GLU A 340 25.91 22.02 6.51
CA GLU A 340 26.07 22.93 7.65
C GLU A 340 26.86 24.18 7.28
N ALA A 341 27.86 24.01 6.39
CA ALA A 341 28.68 25.09 5.88
C ALA A 341 27.94 26.23 5.17
N VAL A 342 26.69 26.01 4.71
CA VAL A 342 25.90 27.01 4.02
C VAL A 342 24.48 27.18 4.62
N ALA A 343 24.21 26.56 5.74
CA ALA A 343 22.93 26.67 6.44
C ALA A 343 22.69 28.07 7.00
N VAL A 344 21.44 28.53 6.95
CA VAL A 344 20.98 29.78 7.55
C VAL A 344 20.92 29.61 9.07
N GLU A 345 21.50 30.52 9.83
CA GLU A 345 21.59 30.41 11.28
C GLU A 345 20.37 31.00 12.03
N SER A 346 19.71 31.99 11.44
CA SER A 346 18.51 32.60 12.02
C SER A 346 17.54 33.05 10.93
N ALA A 347 16.27 33.23 11.29
CA ALA A 347 15.23 33.70 10.38
C ALA A 347 15.48 35.11 9.81
N THR A 348 16.34 35.89 10.44
CA THR A 348 16.70 37.28 10.04
C THR A 348 18.05 37.35 9.30
N ALA A 349 18.74 36.21 9.16
CA ALA A 349 20.03 36.21 8.46
C ALA A 349 19.83 36.37 6.95
N PRO A 350 20.67 37.17 6.27
CA PRO A 350 20.54 37.35 4.83
C PRO A 350 20.77 36.01 4.11
N SER A 351 19.75 35.61 3.31
CA SER A 351 19.73 34.33 2.61
C SER A 351 19.30 34.46 1.15
N TRP A 352 19.59 33.41 0.39
CA TRP A 352 19.11 33.21 -0.97
C TRP A 352 18.17 32.02 -0.99
N THR A 353 17.05 32.16 -1.67
CA THR A 353 16.17 31.02 -2.00
C THR A 353 16.63 30.36 -3.29
N PHE A 354 16.96 29.08 -3.19
CA PHE A 354 17.29 28.19 -4.32
C PHE A 354 16.06 27.34 -4.64
N ARG A 355 15.56 27.43 -5.87
CA ARG A 355 14.42 26.65 -6.33
C ARG A 355 14.81 25.80 -7.52
N LEU A 356 14.65 24.50 -7.42
CA LEU A 356 14.92 23.54 -8.48
C LEU A 356 13.61 23.06 -9.12
N GLU A 357 13.51 23.20 -10.41
CA GLU A 357 12.38 22.74 -11.23
C GLU A 357 12.87 21.76 -12.29
N GLY A 358 12.11 20.68 -12.54
CA GLY A 358 12.38 19.77 -13.65
C GLY A 358 11.64 20.24 -14.89
N ARG A 359 12.30 20.20 -16.05
CA ARG A 359 11.63 20.27 -17.35
C ARG A 359 11.45 18.85 -17.87
N ASN A 360 10.21 18.50 -18.22
CA ASN A 360 9.88 17.25 -18.92
C ASN A 360 10.45 17.27 -20.34
#